data_e6ccaf17301f4967cebe8e4d2d5fc0d0
#
_entry.id   e6ccaf17301f4967cebe8e4d2d5fc0d0
#
_cell.length_a   1.000
_cell.length_b   1.000
_cell.length_c   1.000
_cell.angle_alpha   90.00
_cell.angle_beta   90.00
_cell.angle_gamma   90.00
#
_symmetry.space_group_name_H-M   'P 1'
#
loop_
_entity.id
_entity.type
_entity.pdbx_description
1 polymer ?
#
loop_
_entity_poly.entity_id
_entity_poly.type
_entity_poly.pdbx_seq_one_letter_code
_entity_poly.pdbx_strand_id
1 'polypeptide(L)'
;KFNKINTNELIDEGILLWFPGPESYTGEDMAEFHVHGSRAVIEAIHNSILKIENCRLAEPGEFTKIAFQNGKINLLKAESISDLIASETEIQRQQAIKIMSGKSSDKFNFLREKLLKILSSIEAKIDFPEDDLPKDVIKNIKIDSKIIREEIQKILNDQKVGERIREGFKIAIVGPANVGKSSLLNYLSKRDVAIVSEIA
;
A
#
# COMPACT_ATOMS: atom_id res chain seq x y z
N LYS A 1 18.84 8.79 -26.64
CA LYS A 1 17.79 8.93 -27.68
C LYS A 1 16.93 7.70 -27.71
N PHE A 2 15.62 7.88 -27.73
CA PHE A 2 14.64 6.81 -27.88
C PHE A 2 14.02 6.88 -29.26
N ASN A 3 14.18 5.84 -30.03
CA ASN A 3 13.71 5.77 -31.41
C ASN A 3 12.64 4.70 -31.58
N LYS A 4 11.74 4.88 -32.56
CA LYS A 4 10.77 3.84 -32.96
C LYS A 4 11.53 2.63 -33.51
N ILE A 5 11.18 1.43 -33.03
CA ILE A 5 11.88 0.18 -33.38
C ILE A 5 11.89 -0.07 -34.91
N ASN A 6 10.82 0.21 -35.63
CA ASN A 6 10.70 -0.16 -37.03
C ASN A 6 11.13 0.93 -38.04
N THR A 7 11.10 2.21 -37.63
CA THR A 7 11.36 3.33 -38.54
C THR A 7 12.60 4.11 -38.16
N ASN A 8 13.21 3.82 -37.03
CA ASN A 8 14.33 4.56 -36.42
C ASN A 8 14.07 6.08 -36.24
N GLU A 9 12.79 6.48 -36.33
CA GLU A 9 12.35 7.85 -36.07
C GLU A 9 12.54 8.19 -34.59
N LEU A 10 13.10 9.36 -34.31
CA LEU A 10 13.31 9.83 -32.95
C LEU A 10 11.97 10.10 -32.26
N ILE A 11 11.74 9.49 -31.11
CA ILE A 11 10.58 9.73 -30.24
C ILE A 11 10.91 10.83 -29.24
N ASP A 12 12.04 10.64 -28.51
CA ASP A 12 12.44 11.53 -27.42
C ASP A 12 13.93 11.36 -27.07
N GLU A 13 14.45 12.29 -26.29
CA GLU A 13 15.77 12.17 -25.64
C GLU A 13 15.57 12.15 -24.12
N GLY A 14 16.14 11.16 -23.45
CA GLY A 14 15.97 10.97 -22.02
C GLY A 14 17.01 10.02 -21.44
N ILE A 15 16.73 9.49 -20.26
CA ILE A 15 17.61 8.58 -19.51
C ILE A 15 16.97 7.19 -19.48
N LEU A 16 17.75 6.16 -19.72
CA LEU A 16 17.40 4.77 -19.48
C LEU A 16 18.18 4.30 -18.26
N LEU A 17 17.47 3.83 -17.24
CA LEU A 17 18.04 3.18 -16.07
C LEU A 17 17.77 1.69 -16.16
N TRP A 18 18.79 0.90 -15.85
CA TRP A 18 18.70 -0.55 -15.77
C TRP A 18 18.88 -1.02 -14.33
N PHE A 19 17.99 -1.86 -13.85
CA PHE A 19 17.99 -2.45 -12.51
C PHE A 19 17.99 -3.96 -12.65
N PRO A 20 19.18 -4.61 -12.53
CA PRO A 20 19.25 -6.06 -12.59
C PRO A 20 18.58 -6.68 -11.35
N GLY A 21 17.92 -7.81 -11.56
CA GLY A 21 17.47 -8.65 -10.46
C GLY A 21 18.66 -9.27 -9.70
N PRO A 22 18.52 -9.58 -8.42
CA PRO A 22 17.34 -9.39 -7.56
C PRO A 22 17.22 -8.00 -6.93
N GLU A 23 18.12 -7.04 -7.20
CA GLU A 23 18.18 -5.74 -6.53
C GLU A 23 17.19 -4.69 -7.09
N SER A 24 16.32 -5.09 -8.01
CA SER A 24 15.23 -4.25 -8.53
C SER A 24 14.02 -4.19 -7.58
N TYR A 25 13.05 -3.33 -7.91
CA TYR A 25 11.80 -3.22 -7.16
C TYR A 25 10.99 -4.52 -7.16
N THR A 26 10.89 -5.18 -8.32
CA THR A 26 10.15 -6.45 -8.47
C THR A 26 10.97 -7.67 -8.08
N GLY A 27 12.29 -7.55 -7.98
CA GLY A 27 13.22 -8.68 -7.88
C GLY A 27 13.60 -9.30 -9.22
N GLU A 28 13.02 -8.83 -10.32
CA GLU A 28 13.33 -9.22 -11.68
C GLU A 28 14.10 -8.10 -12.40
N ASP A 29 14.65 -8.37 -13.56
CA ASP A 29 15.30 -7.34 -14.37
C ASP A 29 14.31 -6.26 -14.76
N MET A 30 14.64 -5.00 -14.51
CA MET A 30 13.79 -3.84 -14.80
C MET A 30 14.53 -2.76 -15.56
N ALA A 31 13.80 -2.06 -16.41
CA ALA A 31 14.28 -0.85 -17.07
C ALA A 31 13.29 0.30 -16.86
N GLU A 32 13.82 1.48 -16.58
CA GLU A 32 13.02 2.71 -16.46
C GLU A 32 13.41 3.70 -17.56
N PHE A 33 12.40 4.20 -18.27
CA PHE A 33 12.56 5.21 -19.32
C PHE A 33 12.13 6.56 -18.74
N HIS A 34 13.10 7.42 -18.47
CA HIS A 34 12.86 8.79 -18.01
C HIS A 34 12.78 9.71 -19.24
N VAL A 35 11.57 10.07 -19.61
CA VAL A 35 11.23 10.81 -20.82
C VAL A 35 10.45 12.07 -20.51
N HIS A 36 10.26 12.97 -21.50
CA HIS A 36 9.37 14.07 -21.34
C HIS A 36 7.91 13.60 -21.16
N GLY A 37 7.24 14.13 -20.13
CA GLY A 37 5.96 13.60 -19.63
C GLY A 37 4.74 13.94 -20.50
N SER A 38 4.89 14.23 -21.79
CA SER A 38 3.73 14.43 -22.66
C SER A 38 3.06 13.10 -22.97
N ARG A 39 1.72 13.13 -23.06
CA ARG A 39 0.93 11.94 -23.41
C ARG A 39 1.37 11.33 -24.74
N ALA A 40 1.69 12.17 -25.72
CA ALA A 40 2.13 11.72 -27.04
C ALA A 40 3.46 10.95 -26.99
N VAL A 41 4.43 11.40 -26.20
CA VAL A 41 5.72 10.71 -26.01
C VAL A 41 5.51 9.36 -25.32
N ILE A 42 4.72 9.34 -24.24
CA ILE A 42 4.43 8.12 -23.49
C ILE A 42 3.76 7.07 -24.40
N GLU A 43 2.73 7.48 -25.14
CA GLU A 43 2.03 6.60 -26.10
C GLU A 43 2.95 6.10 -27.22
N ALA A 44 3.83 6.96 -27.76
CA ALA A 44 4.78 6.57 -28.80
C ALA A 44 5.80 5.52 -28.31
N ILE A 45 6.28 5.65 -27.06
CA ILE A 45 7.18 4.68 -26.43
C ILE A 45 6.44 3.36 -26.17
N HIS A 46 5.23 3.40 -25.56
CA HIS A 46 4.42 2.20 -25.35
C HIS A 46 4.17 1.46 -26.66
N ASN A 47 3.72 2.18 -27.70
CA ASN A 47 3.46 1.59 -29.02
C ASN A 47 4.72 1.03 -29.69
N SER A 48 5.90 1.56 -29.36
CA SER A 48 7.18 1.02 -29.86
C SER A 48 7.56 -0.26 -29.12
N ILE A 49 7.44 -0.29 -27.78
CA ILE A 49 7.76 -1.45 -26.94
C ILE A 49 6.80 -2.61 -27.21
N LEU A 50 5.52 -2.33 -27.41
CA LEU A 50 4.49 -3.36 -27.72
C LEU A 50 4.74 -4.10 -29.04
N LYS A 51 5.66 -3.63 -29.89
CA LYS A 51 6.09 -4.35 -31.09
C LYS A 51 7.13 -5.42 -30.82
N ILE A 52 7.70 -5.43 -29.62
CA ILE A 52 8.62 -6.49 -29.19
C ILE A 52 7.77 -7.69 -28.80
N GLU A 53 8.17 -8.85 -29.29
CA GLU A 53 7.47 -10.11 -28.99
C GLU A 53 7.41 -10.33 -27.46
N ASN A 54 6.26 -10.81 -26.99
CA ASN A 54 5.96 -11.07 -25.57
C ASN A 54 5.92 -9.83 -24.67
N CYS A 55 5.94 -8.63 -25.21
CA CYS A 55 5.69 -7.40 -24.45
C CYS A 55 4.20 -7.05 -24.45
N ARG A 56 3.66 -6.68 -23.30
CA ARG A 56 2.30 -6.18 -23.10
C ARG A 56 2.28 -5.04 -22.09
N LEU A 57 1.20 -4.30 -22.05
CA LEU A 57 0.97 -3.34 -20.96
C LEU A 57 0.72 -4.10 -19.66
N ALA A 58 1.28 -3.59 -18.57
CA ALA A 58 1.04 -4.10 -17.23
C ALA A 58 -0.38 -3.72 -16.77
N GLU A 59 -0.97 -4.59 -15.95
CA GLU A 59 -2.21 -4.27 -15.24
C GLU A 59 -1.94 -3.30 -14.07
N PRO A 60 -2.93 -2.53 -13.63
CA PRO A 60 -2.78 -1.68 -12.45
C PRO A 60 -2.31 -2.48 -11.24
N GLY A 61 -1.20 -2.05 -10.61
CA GLY A 61 -0.60 -2.73 -9.45
C GLY A 61 0.24 -3.97 -9.75
N GLU A 62 0.41 -4.36 -11.02
CA GLU A 62 1.12 -5.60 -11.38
C GLU A 62 2.58 -5.61 -10.91
N PHE A 63 3.31 -4.50 -11.01
CA PHE A 63 4.68 -4.41 -10.49
C PHE A 63 4.75 -4.66 -8.98
N THR A 64 3.80 -4.11 -8.23
CA THR A 64 3.70 -4.31 -6.77
C THR A 64 3.32 -5.75 -6.43
N LYS A 65 2.45 -6.37 -7.24
CA LYS A 65 2.08 -7.78 -7.11
C LYS A 65 3.29 -8.70 -7.32
N ILE A 66 4.09 -8.46 -8.35
CA ILE A 66 5.33 -9.22 -8.62
C ILE A 66 6.32 -9.02 -7.46
N ALA A 67 6.52 -7.79 -7.00
CA ALA A 67 7.38 -7.50 -5.86
C ALA A 67 6.94 -8.27 -4.59
N PHE A 68 5.63 -8.38 -4.34
CA PHE A 68 5.09 -9.18 -3.24
C PHE A 68 5.33 -10.69 -3.46
N GLN A 69 5.07 -11.22 -4.65
CA GLN A 69 5.28 -12.63 -4.98
C GLN A 69 6.74 -13.04 -4.85
N ASN A 70 7.66 -12.15 -5.22
CA ASN A 70 9.10 -12.36 -5.09
C ASN A 70 9.66 -12.04 -3.68
N GLY A 71 8.79 -11.77 -2.70
CA GLY A 71 9.18 -11.53 -1.31
C GLY A 71 9.94 -10.22 -1.07
N LYS A 72 9.95 -9.27 -2.03
CA LYS A 72 10.60 -7.96 -1.89
C LYS A 72 9.85 -7.04 -0.95
N ILE A 73 8.54 -7.20 -0.88
CA ILE A 73 7.65 -6.46 0.01
C ILE A 73 6.63 -7.41 0.64
N ASN A 74 6.12 -7.05 1.81
CA ASN A 74 5.01 -7.75 2.44
C ASN A 74 3.65 -7.10 2.06
N LEU A 75 2.55 -7.76 2.41
CA LEU A 75 1.20 -7.30 2.07
C LEU A 75 0.89 -5.91 2.63
N LEU A 76 1.28 -5.63 3.88
CA LEU A 76 1.07 -4.31 4.49
C LEU A 76 1.78 -3.19 3.72
N LYS A 77 2.99 -3.47 3.21
CA LYS A 77 3.72 -2.51 2.38
C LYS A 77 3.05 -2.33 1.02
N ALA A 78 2.55 -3.41 0.41
CA ALA A 78 1.79 -3.33 -0.85
C ALA A 78 0.52 -2.49 -0.69
N GLU A 79 -0.27 -2.72 0.38
CA GLU A 79 -1.45 -1.91 0.70
C GLU A 79 -1.09 -0.45 0.97
N SER A 80 -0.01 -0.20 1.74
CA SER A 80 0.41 1.16 2.05
C SER A 80 0.88 1.96 0.82
N ILE A 81 1.43 1.31 -0.20
CA ILE A 81 1.74 1.93 -1.49
C ILE A 81 0.45 2.38 -2.18
N SER A 82 -0.59 1.54 -2.19
CA SER A 82 -1.90 1.90 -2.74
C SER A 82 -2.51 3.08 -1.98
N ASP A 83 -2.47 3.05 -0.65
CA ASP A 83 -2.96 4.15 0.20
C ASP A 83 -2.18 5.46 -0.03
N LEU A 84 -0.87 5.36 -0.22
CA LEU A 84 -0.02 6.52 -0.53
C LEU A 84 -0.38 7.16 -1.86
N ILE A 85 -0.61 6.35 -2.90
CA ILE A 85 -1.02 6.81 -4.22
C ILE A 85 -2.40 7.47 -4.17
N ALA A 86 -3.33 6.91 -3.38
CA ALA A 86 -4.70 7.41 -3.22
C ALA A 86 -4.83 8.55 -2.20
N SER A 87 -3.74 8.94 -1.50
CA SER A 87 -3.82 9.94 -0.45
C SER A 87 -4.10 11.35 -1.02
N GLU A 88 -5.14 11.99 -0.53
CA GLU A 88 -5.54 13.35 -0.88
C GLU A 88 -5.13 14.36 0.20
N THR A 89 -4.80 13.89 1.41
CA THR A 89 -4.44 14.74 2.55
C THR A 89 -3.07 14.38 3.12
N GLU A 90 -2.43 15.37 3.75
CA GLU A 90 -1.12 15.18 4.42
C GLU A 90 -1.20 14.11 5.52
N ILE A 91 -2.32 14.02 6.23
CA ILE A 91 -2.52 13.01 7.30
C ILE A 91 -2.57 11.61 6.71
N GLN A 92 -3.28 11.41 5.58
CA GLN A 92 -3.32 10.14 4.85
C GLN A 92 -1.93 9.74 4.35
N ARG A 93 -1.21 10.69 3.74
CA ARG A 93 0.15 10.47 3.26
C ARG A 93 1.10 10.04 4.41
N GLN A 94 1.07 10.74 5.54
CA GLN A 94 1.90 10.41 6.70
C GLN A 94 1.55 9.03 7.26
N GLN A 95 0.27 8.67 7.31
CA GLN A 95 -0.16 7.35 7.78
C GLN A 95 0.34 6.24 6.84
N ALA A 96 0.18 6.39 5.53
CA ALA A 96 0.66 5.44 4.54
C ALA A 96 2.19 5.24 4.65
N ILE A 97 2.97 6.31 4.75
CA ILE A 97 4.42 6.25 4.97
C ILE A 97 4.78 5.54 6.29
N LYS A 98 4.03 5.81 7.36
CA LYS A 98 4.27 5.15 8.66
C LYS A 98 4.05 3.63 8.58
N ILE A 99 3.03 3.17 7.85
CA ILE A 99 2.80 1.74 7.63
C ILE A 99 3.91 1.17 6.73
N MET A 100 4.24 1.87 5.64
CA MET A 100 5.27 1.47 4.68
C MET A 100 6.66 1.34 5.32
N SER A 101 6.96 2.14 6.37
CA SER A 101 8.23 2.09 7.10
C SER A 101 8.43 0.84 7.97
N GLY A 102 7.44 -0.07 8.03
CA GLY A 102 7.55 -1.35 8.73
C GLY A 102 7.11 -1.36 10.19
N LYS A 103 6.85 -0.20 10.81
CA LYS A 103 6.47 -0.13 12.24
C LYS A 103 5.22 -0.96 12.60
N SER A 104 4.28 -1.09 11.66
CA SER A 104 3.11 -1.96 11.83
C SER A 104 3.47 -3.42 11.64
N SER A 105 4.35 -3.74 10.69
CA SER A 105 4.84 -5.10 10.44
C SER A 105 5.56 -5.68 11.66
N ASP A 106 6.33 -4.88 12.39
CA ASP A 106 7.05 -5.32 13.59
C ASP A 106 6.09 -5.82 14.67
N LYS A 107 4.95 -5.14 14.86
CA LYS A 107 3.92 -5.57 15.82
C LYS A 107 3.30 -6.91 15.43
N PHE A 108 2.97 -7.07 14.15
CA PHE A 108 2.40 -8.34 13.66
C PHE A 108 3.42 -9.47 13.69
N ASN A 109 4.68 -9.21 13.37
CA ASN A 109 5.75 -10.18 13.52
C ASN A 109 5.93 -10.60 14.98
N PHE A 110 5.92 -9.68 15.93
CA PHE A 110 5.95 -9.99 17.34
C PHE A 110 4.79 -10.91 17.77
N LEU A 111 3.56 -10.60 17.35
CA LEU A 111 2.39 -11.44 17.64
C LEU A 111 2.53 -12.83 17.00
N ARG A 112 3.00 -12.89 15.75
CA ARG A 112 3.25 -14.13 15.02
C ARG A 112 4.26 -15.03 15.73
N GLU A 113 5.41 -14.48 16.12
CA GLU A 113 6.45 -15.24 16.86
C GLU A 113 5.92 -15.79 18.20
N LYS A 114 5.14 -15.00 18.92
CA LYS A 114 4.47 -15.44 20.13
C LYS A 114 3.49 -16.58 19.88
N LEU A 115 2.67 -16.48 18.84
CA LEU A 115 1.71 -17.53 18.45
C LEU A 115 2.42 -18.81 18.02
N LEU A 116 3.49 -18.72 17.24
CA LEU A 116 4.30 -19.88 16.83
C LEU A 116 4.91 -20.59 18.05
N LYS A 117 5.40 -19.82 19.02
CA LYS A 117 5.93 -20.41 20.27
C LYS A 117 4.85 -21.15 21.06
N ILE A 118 3.64 -20.60 21.14
CA ILE A 118 2.50 -21.27 21.79
C ILE A 118 2.15 -22.54 21.03
N LEU A 119 2.01 -22.48 19.70
CA LEU A 119 1.69 -23.62 18.85
C LEU A 119 2.71 -24.74 19.04
N SER A 120 4.00 -24.43 18.91
CA SER A 120 5.10 -25.40 19.12
C SER A 120 5.05 -26.04 20.52
N SER A 121 4.72 -25.27 21.57
CA SER A 121 4.59 -25.79 22.92
C SER A 121 3.39 -26.73 23.09
N ILE A 122 2.29 -26.48 22.37
CA ILE A 122 1.09 -27.32 22.35
C ILE A 122 1.40 -28.64 21.61
N GLU A 123 1.99 -28.54 20.41
CA GLU A 123 2.38 -29.69 19.59
C GLU A 123 3.34 -30.61 20.37
N ALA A 124 4.37 -30.03 21.00
CA ALA A 124 5.29 -30.81 21.85
C ALA A 124 4.55 -31.53 23.01
N LYS A 125 3.50 -30.90 23.58
CA LYS A 125 2.71 -31.55 24.63
C LYS A 125 1.81 -32.68 24.14
N ILE A 126 1.38 -32.60 22.87
CA ILE A 126 0.59 -33.67 22.23
C ILE A 126 1.49 -34.84 21.85
N ASP A 127 2.65 -34.55 21.26
CA ASP A 127 3.57 -35.57 20.76
C ASP A 127 4.32 -36.28 21.89
N PHE A 128 4.58 -35.58 23.00
CA PHE A 128 5.33 -36.10 24.17
C PHE A 128 4.49 -35.97 25.46
N PRO A 129 3.41 -36.76 25.62
CA PRO A 129 2.45 -36.58 26.71
C PRO A 129 2.99 -36.94 28.11
N GLU A 130 3.96 -37.82 28.20
CA GLU A 130 4.43 -38.40 29.49
C GLU A 130 5.86 -38.00 29.90
N ASP A 131 6.67 -37.44 28.99
CA ASP A 131 8.08 -37.20 29.23
C ASP A 131 8.52 -35.74 29.20
N ASP A 132 9.44 -35.42 30.11
CA ASP A 132 10.45 -34.35 30.13
C ASP A 132 10.09 -32.91 29.71
N LEU A 133 8.82 -32.61 29.48
CA LEU A 133 8.43 -31.22 29.28
C LEU A 133 8.40 -30.47 30.64
N PRO A 134 8.94 -29.25 30.69
CA PRO A 134 8.90 -28.44 31.91
C PRO A 134 7.47 -28.35 32.48
N LYS A 135 7.31 -28.57 33.78
CA LYS A 135 6.00 -28.56 34.46
C LYS A 135 5.21 -27.27 34.24
N ASP A 136 5.89 -26.20 33.88
CA ASP A 136 5.30 -24.87 33.67
C ASP A 136 4.83 -24.58 32.20
N VAL A 137 4.95 -25.54 31.28
CA VAL A 137 4.60 -25.30 29.84
C VAL A 137 3.15 -24.81 29.71
N ILE A 138 2.19 -25.46 30.34
CA ILE A 138 0.76 -25.07 30.28
C ILE A 138 0.54 -23.69 30.90
N LYS A 139 1.23 -23.37 31.99
CA LYS A 139 1.14 -22.06 32.65
C LYS A 139 1.68 -20.97 31.73
N ASN A 140 2.82 -21.21 31.09
CA ASN A 140 3.43 -20.29 30.16
C ASN A 140 2.55 -20.06 28.90
N ILE A 141 1.93 -21.11 28.34
CA ILE A 141 0.96 -21.01 27.25
C ILE A 141 -0.20 -20.09 27.64
N LYS A 142 -0.77 -20.24 28.84
CA LYS A 142 -1.87 -19.39 29.33
C LYS A 142 -1.46 -17.93 29.46
N ILE A 143 -0.24 -17.68 30.00
CA ILE A 143 0.28 -16.31 30.16
C ILE A 143 0.51 -15.67 28.79
N ASP A 144 1.20 -16.35 27.89
CA ASP A 144 1.51 -15.82 26.55
C ASP A 144 0.21 -15.59 25.73
N SER A 145 -0.75 -16.50 25.81
CA SER A 145 -2.07 -16.34 25.16
C SER A 145 -2.83 -15.10 25.69
N LYS A 146 -2.75 -14.85 27.01
CA LYS A 146 -3.36 -13.65 27.61
C LYS A 146 -2.70 -12.36 27.12
N ILE A 147 -1.37 -12.33 27.06
CA ILE A 147 -0.62 -11.18 26.54
C ILE A 147 -1.02 -10.90 25.09
N ILE A 148 -1.04 -11.92 24.22
CA ILE A 148 -1.43 -11.76 22.82
C ILE A 148 -2.86 -11.22 22.70
N ARG A 149 -3.80 -11.78 23.47
CA ARG A 149 -5.18 -11.31 23.47
C ARG A 149 -5.30 -9.85 23.88
N GLU A 150 -4.57 -9.42 24.90
CA GLU A 150 -4.57 -8.04 25.38
C GLU A 150 -3.96 -7.08 24.34
N GLU A 151 -2.89 -7.47 23.65
CA GLU A 151 -2.29 -6.67 22.57
C GLU A 151 -3.22 -6.56 21.35
N ILE A 152 -3.87 -7.66 20.95
CA ILE A 152 -4.88 -7.63 19.87
C ILE A 152 -6.05 -6.74 20.28
N GLN A 153 -6.54 -6.84 21.52
CA GLN A 153 -7.64 -6.03 22.01
C GLN A 153 -7.32 -4.52 22.02
N LYS A 154 -6.08 -4.15 22.33
CA LYS A 154 -5.62 -2.75 22.22
C LYS A 154 -5.67 -2.24 20.77
N ILE A 155 -5.26 -3.09 19.80
CA ILE A 155 -5.31 -2.74 18.38
C ILE A 155 -6.76 -2.55 17.91
N LEU A 156 -7.67 -3.44 18.33
CA LEU A 156 -9.08 -3.37 17.97
C LEU A 156 -9.83 -2.19 18.62
N ASN A 157 -9.36 -1.75 19.79
CA ASN A 157 -9.97 -0.65 20.54
C ASN A 157 -9.44 0.74 20.13
N ASP A 158 -8.75 0.88 19.02
CA ASP A 158 -8.25 2.15 18.49
C ASP A 158 -9.34 3.11 17.99
N GLN A 159 -10.64 2.75 18.21
CA GLN A 159 -11.82 3.47 17.76
C GLN A 159 -11.88 3.68 16.24
N LYS A 160 -11.22 2.81 15.48
CA LYS A 160 -11.15 2.87 14.00
C LYS A 160 -10.52 4.18 13.48
N VAL A 161 -9.61 4.77 14.25
CA VAL A 161 -8.94 6.02 13.85
C VAL A 161 -8.19 5.83 12.54
N GLY A 162 -7.46 4.73 12.41
CA GLY A 162 -6.73 4.39 11.19
C GLY A 162 -7.64 4.26 9.96
N GLU A 163 -8.77 3.56 10.10
CA GLU A 163 -9.77 3.38 9.06
C GLU A 163 -10.38 4.73 8.62
N ARG A 164 -10.76 5.57 9.58
CA ARG A 164 -11.30 6.91 9.31
C ARG A 164 -10.32 7.85 8.61
N ILE A 165 -9.02 7.78 8.95
CA ILE A 165 -8.00 8.55 8.26
C ILE A 165 -7.85 8.06 6.82
N ARG A 166 -7.85 6.74 6.60
CA ARG A 166 -7.72 6.12 5.28
C ARG A 166 -8.89 6.47 4.37
N GLU A 167 -10.12 6.29 4.85
CA GLU A 167 -11.34 6.50 4.06
C GLU A 167 -11.75 7.97 3.96
N GLY A 168 -11.28 8.80 4.88
CA GLY A 168 -11.71 10.18 5.00
C GLY A 168 -13.13 10.33 5.54
N PHE A 169 -13.59 11.57 5.62
CA PHE A 169 -14.95 11.89 6.02
C PHE A 169 -15.75 12.38 4.81
N LYS A 170 -16.84 11.69 4.49
CA LYS A 170 -17.79 12.14 3.47
C LYS A 170 -18.87 12.96 4.15
N ILE A 171 -18.92 14.27 3.85
CA ILE A 171 -19.88 15.21 4.41
C ILE A 171 -20.80 15.69 3.28
N ALA A 172 -22.12 15.50 3.45
CA ALA A 172 -23.11 16.05 2.54
C ALA A 172 -23.71 17.33 3.13
N ILE A 173 -23.65 18.43 2.38
CA ILE A 173 -24.31 19.69 2.76
C ILE A 173 -25.66 19.74 2.07
N VAL A 174 -26.74 19.61 2.86
CA VAL A 174 -28.12 19.55 2.38
C VAL A 174 -28.92 20.77 2.85
N GLY A 175 -29.84 21.22 2.02
CA GLY A 175 -30.73 22.36 2.33
C GLY A 175 -31.40 22.94 1.09
N PRO A 176 -32.38 23.84 1.25
CA PRO A 176 -33.06 24.50 0.13
C PRO A 176 -32.11 25.32 -0.78
N ALA A 177 -32.58 25.76 -1.91
CA ALA A 177 -31.81 26.65 -2.78
C ALA A 177 -31.43 27.96 -2.06
N ASN A 178 -30.31 28.58 -2.45
CA ASN A 178 -29.82 29.89 -1.98
C ASN A 178 -29.60 30.09 -0.47
N VAL A 179 -29.45 28.98 0.32
CA VAL A 179 -29.13 29.07 1.76
C VAL A 179 -27.62 29.08 2.07
N GLY A 180 -26.79 29.32 1.06
CA GLY A 180 -25.34 29.46 1.25
C GLY A 180 -24.55 28.14 1.26
N LYS A 181 -25.11 27.01 0.76
CA LYS A 181 -24.40 25.72 0.69
C LYS A 181 -23.08 25.80 -0.09
N SER A 182 -23.12 26.45 -1.26
CA SER A 182 -21.94 26.63 -2.11
C SER A 182 -20.89 27.52 -1.45
N SER A 183 -21.33 28.59 -0.77
CA SER A 183 -20.43 29.46 -0.01
C SER A 183 -19.78 28.73 1.17
N LEU A 184 -20.55 27.89 1.89
CA LEU A 184 -20.01 27.07 2.97
C LEU A 184 -19.01 26.02 2.44
N LEU A 185 -19.32 25.38 1.30
CA LEU A 185 -18.42 24.42 0.66
C LEU A 185 -17.10 25.10 0.25
N ASN A 186 -17.17 26.26 -0.38
CA ASN A 186 -15.99 27.03 -0.78
C ASN A 186 -15.16 27.47 0.44
N TYR A 187 -15.83 27.92 1.50
CA TYR A 187 -15.16 28.29 2.75
C TYR A 187 -14.41 27.11 3.39
N LEU A 188 -15.05 25.93 3.49
CA LEU A 188 -14.45 24.73 4.05
C LEU A 188 -13.31 24.19 3.17
N SER A 189 -13.47 24.27 1.85
CA SER A 189 -12.47 23.79 0.87
C SER A 189 -11.29 24.75 0.72
N LYS A 190 -11.39 25.98 1.22
CA LYS A 190 -10.43 27.08 1.03
C LYS A 190 -10.11 27.36 -0.44
N ARG A 191 -11.04 27.09 -1.34
CA ARG A 191 -10.96 27.30 -2.79
C ARG A 191 -12.36 27.35 -3.40
N ASP A 192 -12.51 27.95 -4.56
CA ASP A 192 -13.78 28.01 -5.30
C ASP A 192 -14.07 26.69 -6.01
N VAL A 193 -14.71 25.76 -5.29
CA VAL A 193 -15.09 24.42 -5.80
C VAL A 193 -16.49 24.44 -6.40
N ALA A 194 -17.39 25.27 -5.85
CA ALA A 194 -18.77 25.39 -6.28
C ALA A 194 -19.07 26.80 -6.80
N ILE A 195 -19.84 26.84 -7.87
CA ILE A 195 -20.35 28.11 -8.43
C ILE A 195 -21.36 28.69 -7.44
N VAL A 196 -21.13 29.91 -6.99
CA VAL A 196 -22.08 30.68 -6.18
C VAL A 196 -22.89 31.52 -7.13
N SER A 197 -24.21 31.30 -7.19
CA SER A 197 -25.17 32.11 -7.97
C SER A 197 -26.16 32.80 -7.02
N GLU A 198 -26.41 34.04 -7.24
CA GLU A 198 -27.47 34.82 -6.54
C GLU A 198 -28.87 34.52 -7.10
N ILE A 199 -28.94 33.83 -8.23
CA ILE A 199 -30.18 33.47 -8.93
C ILE A 199 -30.46 31.98 -8.76
N ALA A 200 -31.68 31.67 -8.39
CA ALA A 200 -32.17 30.28 -8.24
C ALA A 200 -32.41 29.60 -9.59
#